data_ec7f3f9c1cea22380d31b65451172616
#
_entry.id   ec7f3f9c1cea22380d31b65451172616
#
_cell.length_a   1.000
_cell.length_b   1.000
_cell.length_c   1.000
_cell.angle_alpha   90.00
_cell.angle_beta   90.00
_cell.angle_gamma   90.00
#
_symmetry.space_group_name_H-M   'P 1'
#
loop_
_entity.id
_entity.type
_entity.pdbx_description
1 polymer ?
#
loop_
_entity_poly.entity_id
_entity_poly.type
_entity_poly.pdbx_seq_one_letter_code
_entity_poly.pdbx_strand_id
1 'polypeptide(L)'
;MTVRNILFLGSVVLVSTAAFLPFSMENQAQYVYHAADTRGHADHGWLDTYHSFSFASWHNPERMHFGALRVLNDDFIGAGAGFNTHPHDNMEIITIPLEGDLEHKDSMGNTSVIRHGEVQIMSAGTGVLHSEKNPNATKPVRLLQIWMFPNARDLKPSYDQQAFDASAERNNLLTVVSPDGAEGVEIHQNAWFNLGSWDAGHKESYALHGDDQGVYAFVLEGSVTIDG
;
A
#
# COMPACT_ATOMS: atom_id res chain seq x y z
N MET A 1 -5.96 12.71 -21.26
CA MET A 1 -5.30 11.46 -20.76
C MET A 1 -3.81 11.69 -20.89
N THR A 2 -3.16 12.03 -19.78
CA THR A 2 -1.72 12.35 -19.80
C THR A 2 -0.96 11.05 -19.56
N VAL A 3 -0.30 10.53 -20.58
CA VAL A 3 0.62 9.37 -20.47
C VAL A 3 1.95 9.90 -19.97
N ARG A 4 2.47 9.30 -18.90
CA ARG A 4 3.77 9.67 -18.34
C ARG A 4 4.72 8.49 -18.47
N ASN A 5 5.90 8.76 -18.98
CA ASN A 5 6.96 7.75 -19.08
C ASN A 5 7.70 7.65 -17.74
N ILE A 6 7.81 6.44 -17.23
CA ILE A 6 8.56 6.14 -16.02
C ILE A 6 9.69 5.19 -16.39
N LEU A 7 10.92 5.52 -16.03
CA LEU A 7 12.07 4.65 -16.23
C LEU A 7 12.36 3.88 -14.94
N PHE A 8 12.31 2.56 -15.01
CA PHE A 8 12.45 1.70 -13.85
C PHE A 8 13.74 0.91 -13.81
N LEU A 9 14.24 0.70 -12.61
CA LEU A 9 15.23 -0.28 -12.23
C LEU A 9 14.88 -0.77 -10.83
N GLY A 10 14.22 -1.92 -10.71
CA GLY A 10 13.82 -2.47 -9.42
C GLY A 10 12.32 -2.69 -9.28
N SER A 11 11.88 -2.93 -8.06
CA SER A 11 10.48 -3.18 -7.71
C SER A 11 9.81 -1.94 -7.12
N VAL A 12 8.58 -1.67 -7.53
CA VAL A 12 7.83 -0.46 -7.14
C VAL A 12 6.38 -0.82 -6.85
N VAL A 13 5.81 -0.16 -5.86
CA VAL A 13 4.36 -0.10 -5.63
C VAL A 13 3.86 1.26 -6.13
N LEU A 14 2.93 1.27 -7.07
CA LEU A 14 2.24 2.49 -7.51
C LEU A 14 0.84 2.53 -6.93
N VAL A 15 0.53 3.59 -6.23
CA VAL A 15 -0.81 3.90 -5.74
C VAL A 15 -1.34 5.11 -6.49
N SER A 16 -2.44 4.95 -7.21
CA SER A 16 -3.16 6.04 -7.86
C SER A 16 -4.43 6.32 -7.08
N THR A 17 -4.64 7.56 -6.70
CA THR A 17 -5.81 8.04 -5.97
C THR A 17 -6.04 9.52 -6.24
N ALA A 18 -7.25 10.03 -5.97
CA ALA A 18 -7.55 11.45 -6.08
C ALA A 18 -6.59 12.27 -5.22
N ALA A 19 -5.93 13.24 -5.83
CA ALA A 19 -5.02 14.17 -5.18
C ALA A 19 -5.66 15.56 -5.15
N PHE A 20 -5.74 16.17 -3.96
CA PHE A 20 -6.17 17.56 -3.82
C PHE A 20 -5.02 18.47 -4.25
N LEU A 21 -4.98 18.83 -5.54
CA LEU A 21 -4.02 19.82 -6.07
C LEU A 21 -4.67 21.20 -6.05
N PRO A 22 -3.97 22.27 -5.63
CA PRO A 22 -4.45 23.63 -5.81
C PRO A 22 -4.56 23.94 -7.30
N PHE A 23 -5.64 24.61 -7.69
CA PHE A 23 -5.93 24.99 -9.05
C PHE A 23 -4.85 25.96 -9.56
N SER A 24 -3.88 25.52 -10.34
CA SER A 24 -2.91 26.34 -11.06
C SER A 24 -2.98 26.04 -12.55
N MET A 25 -2.99 27.11 -13.35
CA MET A 25 -3.24 27.11 -14.80
C MET A 25 -2.07 26.62 -15.67
N GLU A 26 -1.17 25.80 -15.16
CA GLU A 26 -0.15 25.13 -15.97
C GLU A 26 -0.18 23.63 -15.68
N ASN A 27 -0.46 22.84 -16.70
CA ASN A 27 -0.53 21.38 -16.71
C ASN A 27 0.84 20.70 -16.54
N GLN A 28 1.70 21.22 -15.67
CA GLN A 28 2.95 20.54 -15.30
C GLN A 28 2.74 19.71 -14.05
N ALA A 29 3.14 18.46 -14.13
CA ALA A 29 3.14 17.59 -12.97
C ALA A 29 4.01 18.17 -11.85
N GLN A 30 3.45 18.20 -10.64
CA GLN A 30 4.22 18.54 -9.46
C GLN A 30 4.77 17.25 -8.87
N TYR A 31 6.08 17.23 -8.63
CA TYR A 31 6.78 16.10 -8.03
C TYR A 31 7.20 16.46 -6.61
N VAL A 32 6.92 15.56 -5.68
CA VAL A 32 7.48 15.62 -4.33
C VAL A 32 8.27 14.35 -4.10
N TYR A 33 9.57 14.50 -3.86
CA TYR A 33 10.45 13.38 -3.55
C TYR A 33 10.61 13.23 -2.03
N HIS A 34 10.34 12.04 -1.53
CA HIS A 34 10.60 11.65 -0.15
C HIS A 34 11.71 10.62 -0.11
N ALA A 35 12.90 11.00 0.35
CA ALA A 35 13.99 10.06 0.54
C ALA A 35 13.65 9.01 1.61
N ALA A 36 14.11 7.78 1.44
CA ALA A 36 13.78 6.67 2.33
C ALA A 36 14.25 6.91 3.78
N ASP A 37 15.40 7.56 3.97
CA ASP A 37 15.98 7.91 5.25
C ASP A 37 15.26 9.06 5.99
N THR A 38 14.27 9.69 5.33
CA THR A 38 13.44 10.76 5.91
C THR A 38 12.08 10.24 6.41
N ARG A 39 11.81 8.94 6.31
CA ARG A 39 10.62 8.30 6.87
C ARG A 39 10.68 8.32 8.41
N GLY A 40 9.52 8.33 9.05
CA GLY A 40 9.44 8.03 10.48
C GLY A 40 9.97 6.63 10.76
N HIS A 41 10.63 6.45 11.90
CA HIS A 41 11.16 5.15 12.30
C HIS A 41 10.84 4.88 13.77
N ALA A 42 10.41 3.67 14.08
CA ALA A 42 10.24 3.19 15.44
C ALA A 42 10.67 1.71 15.52
N ASP A 43 11.48 1.40 16.54
CA ASP A 43 11.89 0.05 16.89
C ASP A 43 11.34 -0.31 18.28
N HIS A 44 10.46 -1.30 18.32
CA HIS A 44 9.84 -1.84 19.53
C HIS A 44 10.44 -3.20 19.93
N GLY A 45 11.54 -3.61 19.30
CA GLY A 45 12.20 -4.89 19.47
C GLY A 45 11.53 -6.04 18.72
N TRP A 46 10.21 -6.15 18.79
CA TRP A 46 9.43 -7.14 18.04
C TRP A 46 8.89 -6.59 16.72
N LEU A 47 8.82 -5.27 16.59
CA LEU A 47 8.38 -4.51 15.40
C LEU A 47 9.41 -3.44 15.10
N ASP A 48 10.02 -3.51 13.93
CA ASP A 48 10.80 -2.42 13.33
C ASP A 48 10.00 -1.86 12.15
N THR A 49 9.61 -0.55 12.20
CA THR A 49 8.63 0.03 11.30
C THR A 49 9.08 1.38 10.76
N TYR A 50 8.88 1.58 9.45
CA TYR A 50 9.19 2.82 8.74
C TYR A 50 7.93 3.46 8.17
N HIS A 51 7.63 4.69 8.57
CA HIS A 51 6.39 5.39 8.26
C HIS A 51 6.60 6.41 7.14
N SER A 52 5.88 6.27 6.02
CA SER A 52 5.88 7.27 4.95
C SER A 52 5.06 8.51 5.29
N PHE A 53 4.01 8.34 6.08
CA PHE A 53 3.12 9.40 6.59
C PHE A 53 3.09 9.40 8.11
N SER A 54 2.68 10.52 8.70
CA SER A 54 2.54 10.66 10.15
C SER A 54 1.72 9.53 10.74
N PHE A 55 2.34 8.78 11.66
CA PHE A 55 1.76 7.59 12.27
C PHE A 55 2.30 7.41 13.69
N ALA A 56 1.46 6.90 14.61
CA ALA A 56 1.79 6.69 16.03
C ALA A 56 2.41 7.95 16.65
N SER A 57 3.63 7.85 17.18
CA SER A 57 4.35 8.97 17.80
C SER A 57 5.12 9.85 16.83
N TRP A 58 5.29 9.44 15.58
CA TRP A 58 5.98 10.26 14.58
C TRP A 58 4.99 11.20 13.88
N HIS A 59 5.30 12.49 13.91
CA HIS A 59 4.46 13.52 13.31
C HIS A 59 5.27 14.46 12.42
N ASN A 60 4.87 14.57 11.15
CA ASN A 60 5.36 15.56 10.20
C ASN A 60 4.15 16.19 9.49
N PRO A 61 3.86 17.49 9.69
CA PRO A 61 2.69 18.15 9.12
C PRO A 61 2.69 18.18 7.57
N GLU A 62 3.86 18.02 6.94
CA GLU A 62 4.00 17.94 5.47
C GLU A 62 3.77 16.51 4.94
N ARG A 63 3.63 15.52 5.84
CA ARG A 63 3.45 14.10 5.52
C ARG A 63 2.28 13.51 6.28
N MET A 64 1.09 14.04 6.04
CA MET A 64 -0.13 13.54 6.69
C MET A 64 -0.83 12.46 5.84
N HIS A 65 -0.87 12.62 4.53
CA HIS A 65 -1.49 11.72 3.58
C HIS A 65 -1.14 12.13 2.13
N PHE A 66 -1.46 11.25 1.18
CA PHE A 66 -1.47 11.56 -0.25
C PHE A 66 -2.84 11.20 -0.82
N GLY A 67 -3.69 12.19 -1.15
CA GLY A 67 -5.07 11.92 -1.50
C GLY A 67 -5.75 11.12 -0.38
N ALA A 68 -6.35 9.98 -0.71
CA ALA A 68 -6.95 9.06 0.26
C ALA A 68 -5.93 8.14 0.97
N LEU A 69 -4.70 8.03 0.49
CA LEU A 69 -3.64 7.22 1.09
C LEU A 69 -3.18 7.85 2.40
N ARG A 70 -3.56 7.23 3.53
CA ARG A 70 -3.32 7.76 4.88
C ARG A 70 -2.10 7.16 5.56
N VAL A 71 -1.86 5.88 5.37
CA VAL A 71 -0.72 5.14 5.95
C VAL A 71 -0.05 4.31 4.87
N LEU A 72 1.26 4.31 4.85
CA LEU A 72 2.11 3.35 4.14
C LEU A 72 3.32 3.10 5.02
N ASN A 73 3.29 1.98 5.71
CA ASN A 73 4.36 1.51 6.57
C ASN A 73 5.07 0.31 5.95
N ASP A 74 6.38 0.25 6.12
CA ASP A 74 7.24 -0.88 5.81
C ASP A 74 7.62 -1.52 7.14
N ASP A 75 6.96 -2.64 7.47
CA ASP A 75 6.96 -3.26 8.78
C ASP A 75 7.75 -4.58 8.77
N PHE A 76 8.63 -4.73 9.75
CA PHE A 76 9.36 -5.96 10.05
C PHE A 76 8.87 -6.50 11.39
N ILE A 77 8.13 -7.63 11.37
CA ILE A 77 7.57 -8.23 12.58
C ILE A 77 8.37 -9.48 12.94
N GLY A 78 8.94 -9.50 14.14
CA GLY A 78 9.73 -10.61 14.66
C GLY A 78 8.99 -11.94 14.68
N ALA A 79 9.73 -13.03 14.72
CA ALA A 79 9.20 -14.40 14.76
C ALA A 79 8.22 -14.59 15.93
N GLY A 80 7.02 -15.10 15.65
CA GLY A 80 5.97 -15.36 16.63
C GLY A 80 5.32 -14.12 17.25
N ALA A 81 5.77 -12.91 16.87
CA ALA A 81 5.24 -11.64 17.35
C ALA A 81 4.09 -11.14 16.47
N GLY A 82 3.46 -10.03 16.89
CA GLY A 82 2.39 -9.41 16.12
C GLY A 82 1.52 -8.47 16.95
N PHE A 83 0.52 -7.92 16.30
CA PHE A 83 -0.44 -7.01 16.90
C PHE A 83 -1.59 -7.81 17.51
N ASN A 84 -1.83 -7.59 18.80
CA ASN A 84 -3.00 -8.16 19.50
C ASN A 84 -4.30 -7.55 18.96
N THR A 85 -5.43 -8.11 19.35
CA THR A 85 -6.75 -7.64 18.93
C THR A 85 -6.91 -6.14 19.20
N HIS A 86 -7.22 -5.39 18.15
CA HIS A 86 -7.42 -3.96 18.17
C HIS A 86 -8.52 -3.53 17.19
N PRO A 87 -9.17 -2.38 17.41
CA PRO A 87 -10.29 -1.93 16.59
C PRO A 87 -9.86 -1.08 15.39
N HIS A 88 -10.67 -1.16 14.32
CA HIS A 88 -10.69 -0.19 13.23
C HIS A 88 -12.14 0.14 12.85
N ASP A 89 -12.37 1.35 12.37
CA ASP A 89 -13.60 1.77 11.72
C ASP A 89 -13.31 2.72 10.56
N ASN A 90 -14.18 2.71 9.55
CA ASN A 90 -14.12 3.63 8.41
C ASN A 90 -12.73 3.74 7.79
N MET A 91 -12.08 2.59 7.56
CA MET A 91 -10.75 2.48 6.98
C MET A 91 -10.67 1.27 6.07
N GLU A 92 -10.03 1.42 4.91
CA GLU A 92 -9.59 0.34 4.04
C GLU A 92 -8.16 -0.01 4.43
N ILE A 93 -7.91 -1.25 4.81
CA ILE A 93 -6.62 -1.74 5.32
C ILE A 93 -6.11 -2.80 4.38
N ILE A 94 -4.98 -2.54 3.75
CA ILE A 94 -4.35 -3.42 2.77
C ILE A 94 -3.03 -3.93 3.33
N THR A 95 -2.82 -5.23 3.26
CA THR A 95 -1.58 -5.89 3.65
C THR A 95 -0.95 -6.58 2.45
N ILE A 96 0.34 -6.27 2.20
CA ILE A 96 1.15 -6.85 1.13
C ILE A 96 2.43 -7.44 1.74
N PRO A 97 2.50 -8.75 1.99
CA PRO A 97 3.72 -9.38 2.46
C PRO A 97 4.82 -9.35 1.38
N LEU A 98 5.98 -8.79 1.74
CA LEU A 98 7.18 -8.75 0.90
C LEU A 98 8.09 -9.95 1.14
N GLU A 99 8.11 -10.43 2.40
CA GLU A 99 8.84 -11.64 2.81
C GLU A 99 8.09 -12.32 3.95
N GLY A 100 7.97 -13.64 3.90
CA GLY A 100 7.28 -14.42 4.93
C GLY A 100 5.76 -14.34 4.86
N ASP A 101 5.09 -14.70 5.94
CA ASP A 101 3.65 -14.85 6.03
C ASP A 101 3.08 -14.08 7.24
N LEU A 102 1.86 -13.56 7.12
CA LEU A 102 1.12 -12.92 8.21
C LEU A 102 -0.20 -13.64 8.47
N GLU A 103 -0.45 -14.07 9.69
CA GLU A 103 -1.77 -14.57 10.13
C GLU A 103 -2.67 -13.38 10.46
N HIS A 104 -3.88 -13.38 9.91
CA HIS A 104 -4.96 -12.45 10.21
C HIS A 104 -6.13 -13.17 10.86
N LYS A 105 -6.72 -12.55 11.89
CA LYS A 105 -7.99 -12.98 12.51
C LYS A 105 -8.84 -11.75 12.79
N ASP A 106 -10.14 -11.86 12.52
CA ASP A 106 -11.08 -10.74 12.75
C ASP A 106 -12.40 -11.16 13.41
N SER A 107 -13.17 -10.14 13.82
CA SER A 107 -14.47 -10.30 14.45
C SER A 107 -15.59 -10.70 13.48
N MET A 108 -15.32 -10.71 12.16
CA MET A 108 -16.26 -11.24 11.15
C MET A 108 -16.17 -12.77 11.04
N GLY A 109 -15.17 -13.38 11.68
CA GLY A 109 -14.92 -14.83 11.68
C GLY A 109 -13.88 -15.29 10.68
N ASN A 110 -13.18 -14.36 10.01
CA ASN A 110 -12.07 -14.72 9.12
C ASN A 110 -10.85 -15.13 9.95
N THR A 111 -10.19 -16.18 9.49
CA THR A 111 -8.86 -16.60 9.94
C THR A 111 -8.12 -17.07 8.73
N SER A 112 -7.05 -16.38 8.39
CA SER A 112 -6.29 -16.67 7.18
C SER A 112 -4.80 -16.38 7.38
N VAL A 113 -3.98 -16.91 6.49
CA VAL A 113 -2.56 -16.58 6.39
C VAL A 113 -2.32 -15.94 5.04
N ILE A 114 -1.86 -14.69 5.07
CA ILE A 114 -1.50 -13.91 3.89
C ILE A 114 -0.04 -14.20 3.59
N ARG A 115 0.26 -14.75 2.41
CA ARG A 115 1.60 -15.16 2.01
C ARG A 115 2.24 -14.14 1.09
N HIS A 116 3.57 -14.20 0.97
CA HIS A 116 4.25 -13.49 -0.10
C HIS A 116 3.64 -13.85 -1.48
N GLY A 117 3.34 -12.82 -2.29
CA GLY A 117 2.59 -12.96 -3.55
C GLY A 117 1.07 -12.90 -3.40
N GLU A 118 0.56 -12.68 -2.19
CA GLU A 118 -0.85 -12.42 -1.93
C GLU A 118 -1.06 -10.97 -1.48
N VAL A 119 -2.24 -10.44 -1.76
CA VAL A 119 -2.71 -9.13 -1.26
C VAL A 119 -4.00 -9.37 -0.51
N GLN A 120 -4.08 -8.78 0.68
CA GLN A 120 -5.27 -8.82 1.53
C GLN A 120 -5.83 -7.42 1.67
N ILE A 121 -7.16 -7.31 1.68
CA ILE A 121 -7.87 -6.10 2.07
C ILE A 121 -8.91 -6.41 3.14
N MET A 122 -9.02 -5.53 4.14
CA MET A 122 -10.08 -5.51 5.13
C MET A 122 -10.73 -4.12 5.12
N SER A 123 -11.99 -4.06 4.71
CA SER A 123 -12.82 -2.87 4.88
C SER A 123 -13.37 -2.85 6.29
N ALA A 124 -12.95 -1.90 7.11
CA ALA A 124 -13.39 -1.84 8.50
C ALA A 124 -14.83 -1.33 8.67
N GLY A 125 -15.34 -0.52 7.72
CA GLY A 125 -16.72 -0.06 7.66
C GLY A 125 -17.25 0.43 9.01
N THR A 126 -18.35 -0.15 9.49
CA THR A 126 -18.97 0.20 10.79
C THR A 126 -18.19 -0.25 12.02
N GLY A 127 -17.12 -1.02 11.84
CA GLY A 127 -16.21 -1.45 12.89
C GLY A 127 -15.81 -2.92 12.81
N VAL A 128 -14.53 -3.19 12.97
CA VAL A 128 -13.92 -4.53 13.05
C VAL A 128 -12.91 -4.55 14.18
N LEU A 129 -12.83 -5.68 14.87
CA LEU A 129 -11.71 -6.04 15.73
C LEU A 129 -10.85 -7.04 14.98
N HIS A 130 -9.55 -6.84 14.88
CA HIS A 130 -8.65 -7.81 14.27
C HIS A 130 -7.32 -7.93 15.00
N SER A 131 -6.59 -9.00 14.69
CA SER A 131 -5.23 -9.25 15.13
C SER A 131 -4.38 -9.73 13.96
N GLU A 132 -3.11 -9.38 13.97
CA GLU A 132 -2.14 -9.75 12.93
C GLU A 132 -0.89 -10.32 13.60
N LYS A 133 -0.45 -11.48 13.17
CA LYS A 133 0.65 -12.19 13.81
C LYS A 133 1.56 -12.86 12.79
N ASN A 134 2.86 -12.79 13.01
CA ASN A 134 3.81 -13.62 12.30
C ASN A 134 3.70 -15.08 12.80
N PRO A 135 3.16 -16.01 12.01
CA PRO A 135 3.00 -17.40 12.42
C PRO A 135 4.31 -18.18 12.44
N ASN A 136 5.40 -17.65 11.85
CA ASN A 136 6.69 -18.31 11.79
C ASN A 136 7.41 -18.16 13.13
N ALA A 137 7.92 -19.28 13.67
CA ALA A 137 8.58 -19.30 14.96
C ALA A 137 10.04 -18.84 14.93
N THR A 138 10.65 -18.68 13.76
CA THR A 138 12.10 -18.47 13.63
C THR A 138 12.51 -17.38 12.65
N LYS A 139 11.60 -16.94 11.78
CA LYS A 139 11.89 -15.93 10.75
C LYS A 139 10.96 -14.72 10.90
N PRO A 140 11.45 -13.49 10.67
CA PRO A 140 10.59 -12.31 10.60
C PRO A 140 9.70 -12.38 9.36
N VAL A 141 8.64 -11.57 9.36
CA VAL A 141 7.88 -11.20 8.19
C VAL A 141 8.17 -9.72 7.88
N ARG A 142 8.33 -9.38 6.60
CA ARG A 142 8.33 -8.01 6.10
C ARG A 142 7.10 -7.77 5.26
N LEU A 143 6.40 -6.69 5.49
CA LEU A 143 5.17 -6.36 4.76
C LEU A 143 4.97 -4.85 4.62
N LEU A 144 4.15 -4.46 3.65
CA LEU A 144 3.57 -3.13 3.61
C LEU A 144 2.20 -3.16 4.29
N GLN A 145 2.03 -2.29 5.29
CA GLN A 145 0.73 -2.00 5.90
C GLN A 145 0.24 -0.66 5.37
N ILE A 146 -0.90 -0.70 4.69
CA ILE A 146 -1.41 0.45 3.95
C ILE A 146 -2.84 0.73 4.39
N TRP A 147 -3.14 2.01 4.71
CA TRP A 147 -4.49 2.44 5.06
C TRP A 147 -4.95 3.51 4.10
N MET A 148 -6.19 3.36 3.63
CA MET A 148 -6.87 4.36 2.81
C MET A 148 -8.19 4.78 3.43
N PHE A 149 -8.50 6.06 3.32
CA PHE A 149 -9.84 6.53 3.65
C PHE A 149 -10.83 5.97 2.62
N PRO A 150 -11.95 5.35 3.05
CA PRO A 150 -12.96 4.87 2.12
C PRO A 150 -13.71 6.06 1.46
N ASN A 151 -14.37 5.78 0.33
CA ASN A 151 -15.20 6.74 -0.38
C ASN A 151 -16.56 7.00 0.28
N ALA A 152 -16.97 6.15 1.22
CA ALA A 152 -18.19 6.29 2.01
C ALA A 152 -17.97 5.81 3.45
N ARG A 153 -18.74 6.36 4.37
CA ARG A 153 -18.71 5.95 5.78
C ARG A 153 -19.73 4.85 6.06
N ASP A 154 -19.46 4.13 7.14
CA ASP A 154 -20.36 3.15 7.73
C ASP A 154 -20.74 2.02 6.76
N LEU A 155 -19.81 1.69 5.86
CA LEU A 155 -19.94 0.54 4.97
C LEU A 155 -20.02 -0.76 5.77
N LYS A 156 -20.57 -1.80 5.17
CA LYS A 156 -20.54 -3.13 5.76
C LYS A 156 -19.10 -3.63 5.79
N PRO A 157 -18.59 -4.08 6.93
CA PRO A 157 -17.27 -4.68 7.02
C PRO A 157 -17.11 -5.87 6.07
N SER A 158 -15.95 -5.98 5.43
CA SER A 158 -15.63 -7.08 4.51
C SER A 158 -14.15 -7.44 4.57
N TYR A 159 -13.84 -8.62 4.06
CA TYR A 159 -12.49 -9.18 3.95
C TYR A 159 -12.35 -9.88 2.61
N ASP A 160 -11.25 -9.63 1.92
CA ASP A 160 -10.86 -10.35 0.71
C ASP A 160 -9.36 -10.58 0.66
N GLN A 161 -8.93 -11.63 -0.03
CA GLN A 161 -7.53 -12.01 -0.19
C GLN A 161 -7.34 -12.73 -1.51
N GLN A 162 -6.37 -12.30 -2.30
CA GLN A 162 -6.08 -12.91 -3.60
C GLN A 162 -4.59 -13.16 -3.77
N ALA A 163 -4.24 -14.29 -4.40
CA ALA A 163 -2.90 -14.62 -4.84
C ALA A 163 -2.66 -14.10 -6.26
N PHE A 164 -1.44 -13.58 -6.50
CA PHE A 164 -1.02 -13.05 -7.78
C PHE A 164 0.22 -13.80 -8.28
N ASP A 165 0.29 -14.00 -9.60
CA ASP A 165 1.47 -14.58 -10.22
C ASP A 165 2.58 -13.52 -10.31
N ALA A 166 3.66 -13.70 -9.53
CA ALA A 166 4.81 -12.80 -9.53
C ALA A 166 5.47 -12.66 -10.92
N SER A 167 5.27 -13.63 -11.83
CA SER A 167 5.77 -13.50 -13.20
C SER A 167 5.04 -12.44 -14.01
N ALA A 168 3.80 -12.09 -13.63
CA ALA A 168 2.98 -11.09 -14.32
C ALA A 168 3.41 -9.65 -14.03
N GLU A 169 4.17 -9.41 -12.96
CA GLU A 169 4.71 -8.08 -12.61
C GLU A 169 6.06 -7.77 -13.29
N ARG A 170 6.70 -8.78 -13.92
CA ARG A 170 8.00 -8.57 -14.55
C ARG A 170 7.88 -7.76 -15.84
N ASN A 171 8.54 -6.61 -15.87
CA ASN A 171 8.47 -5.63 -16.96
C ASN A 171 7.04 -5.21 -17.30
N ASN A 172 6.19 -5.15 -16.28
CA ASN A 172 4.78 -4.81 -16.39
C ASN A 172 4.28 -4.23 -15.04
N LEU A 173 3.19 -3.48 -15.10
CA LEU A 173 2.40 -3.07 -13.94
C LEU A 173 1.24 -4.04 -13.76
N LEU A 174 1.28 -4.82 -12.69
CA LEU A 174 0.22 -5.74 -12.30
C LEU A 174 -0.71 -5.02 -11.32
N THR A 175 -1.94 -4.76 -11.73
CA THR A 175 -2.97 -4.23 -10.83
C THR A 175 -3.39 -5.31 -9.82
N VAL A 176 -3.28 -5.02 -8.54
CA VAL A 176 -3.60 -5.95 -7.43
C VAL A 176 -4.76 -5.48 -6.56
N VAL A 177 -5.13 -4.19 -6.68
CA VAL A 177 -6.31 -3.59 -6.02
C VAL A 177 -6.97 -2.62 -7.00
N SER A 178 -8.30 -2.68 -7.14
CA SER A 178 -9.08 -1.75 -7.96
C SER A 178 -10.44 -1.43 -7.33
N PRO A 179 -11.11 -0.32 -7.73
CA PRO A 179 -12.36 0.13 -7.12
C PRO A 179 -13.55 -0.82 -7.27
N ASP A 180 -13.52 -1.67 -8.28
CA ASP A 180 -14.60 -2.59 -8.64
C ASP A 180 -14.20 -4.07 -8.53
N GLY A 181 -12.95 -4.34 -8.09
CA GLY A 181 -12.40 -5.69 -8.02
C GLY A 181 -12.27 -6.39 -9.38
N ALA A 182 -12.40 -5.65 -10.49
CA ALA A 182 -12.23 -6.22 -11.83
C ALA A 182 -10.78 -6.65 -12.08
N GLU A 183 -9.85 -5.97 -11.44
CA GLU A 183 -8.43 -6.29 -11.41
C GLU A 183 -7.97 -6.33 -9.94
N GLY A 184 -7.72 -7.52 -9.41
CA GLY A 184 -7.29 -7.72 -8.03
C GLY A 184 -8.42 -7.69 -7.00
N VAL A 185 -8.11 -7.33 -5.76
CA VAL A 185 -9.10 -7.20 -4.68
C VAL A 185 -9.84 -5.86 -4.75
N GLU A 186 -11.12 -5.85 -4.38
CA GLU A 186 -11.97 -4.65 -4.40
C GLU A 186 -11.63 -3.72 -3.23
N ILE A 187 -11.52 -2.40 -3.53
CA ILE A 187 -11.39 -1.35 -2.52
C ILE A 187 -12.54 -0.34 -2.61
N HIS A 188 -13.09 0.06 -1.49
CA HIS A 188 -14.12 1.11 -1.43
C HIS A 188 -13.50 2.52 -1.52
N GLN A 189 -12.69 2.74 -2.55
CA GLN A 189 -12.09 4.02 -2.89
C GLN A 189 -11.76 4.05 -4.39
N ASN A 190 -11.78 5.25 -5.00
CA ASN A 190 -11.31 5.45 -6.37
C ASN A 190 -9.77 5.41 -6.41
N ALA A 191 -9.22 4.22 -6.24
CA ALA A 191 -7.78 3.97 -6.11
C ALA A 191 -7.37 2.64 -6.75
N TRP A 192 -6.18 2.61 -7.32
CA TRP A 192 -5.55 1.41 -7.89
C TRP A 192 -4.19 1.21 -7.27
N PHE A 193 -3.86 -0.05 -6.97
CA PHE A 193 -2.53 -0.45 -6.53
C PHE A 193 -1.92 -1.36 -7.58
N ASN A 194 -0.69 -1.03 -7.95
CA ASN A 194 0.03 -1.78 -8.97
C ASN A 194 1.38 -2.20 -8.41
N LEU A 195 1.73 -3.46 -8.62
CA LEU A 195 3.06 -3.99 -8.35
C LEU A 195 3.82 -4.10 -9.66
N GLY A 196 5.14 -3.89 -9.61
CA GLY A 196 5.97 -4.06 -10.79
C GLY A 196 7.42 -4.32 -10.43
N SER A 197 8.06 -5.14 -11.25
CA SER A 197 9.48 -5.48 -11.16
C SER A 197 10.11 -5.37 -12.54
N TRP A 198 11.13 -4.54 -12.71
CA TRP A 198 11.68 -4.20 -14.01
C TRP A 198 13.16 -4.47 -14.13
N ASP A 199 13.54 -4.95 -15.31
CA ASP A 199 14.93 -5.07 -15.72
C ASP A 199 15.55 -3.67 -15.94
N ALA A 200 16.87 -3.59 -15.83
CA ALA A 200 17.61 -2.34 -16.04
C ALA A 200 17.32 -1.73 -17.41
N GLY A 201 16.95 -0.44 -17.41
CA GLY A 201 16.66 0.31 -18.64
C GLY A 201 15.26 0.09 -19.22
N HIS A 202 14.41 -0.69 -18.57
CA HIS A 202 13.00 -0.80 -18.96
C HIS A 202 12.29 0.55 -18.85
N LYS A 203 11.36 0.80 -19.74
CA LYS A 203 10.49 2.00 -19.74
C LYS A 203 9.05 1.56 -19.67
N GLU A 204 8.32 2.10 -18.73
CA GLU A 204 6.90 1.87 -18.55
C GLU A 204 6.13 3.18 -18.58
N SER A 205 4.86 3.11 -18.93
CA SER A 205 3.95 4.25 -18.94
C SER A 205 2.72 3.94 -18.12
N TYR A 206 2.43 4.78 -17.14
CA TYR A 206 1.21 4.68 -16.35
C TYR A 206 0.22 5.76 -16.76
N ALA A 207 -0.98 5.35 -17.20
CA ALA A 207 -2.07 6.28 -17.50
C ALA A 207 -2.92 6.51 -16.25
N LEU A 208 -3.11 7.77 -15.85
CA LEU A 208 -4.03 8.13 -14.77
C LEU A 208 -5.47 7.75 -15.16
N HIS A 209 -6.24 7.25 -14.21
CA HIS A 209 -7.65 6.87 -14.40
C HIS A 209 -8.60 8.09 -14.39
N GLY A 210 -8.12 9.27 -13.99
CA GLY A 210 -8.85 10.54 -13.97
C GLY A 210 -7.92 11.74 -13.92
N ASP A 211 -8.43 12.92 -14.32
CA ASP A 211 -7.65 14.16 -14.36
C ASP A 211 -7.34 14.72 -12.96
N ASP A 212 -8.08 14.30 -11.95
CA ASP A 212 -7.94 14.68 -10.54
C ASP A 212 -7.03 13.71 -9.73
N GLN A 213 -6.45 12.71 -10.41
CA GLN A 213 -5.62 11.71 -9.74
C GLN A 213 -4.13 12.05 -9.77
N GLY A 214 -3.44 11.57 -8.75
CA GLY A 214 -1.99 11.55 -8.67
C GLY A 214 -1.47 10.12 -8.49
N VAL A 215 -0.16 9.95 -8.60
CA VAL A 215 0.53 8.68 -8.37
C VAL A 215 1.49 8.82 -7.20
N TYR A 216 1.39 7.91 -6.25
CA TYR A 216 2.39 7.69 -5.21
C TYR A 216 3.25 6.48 -5.60
N ALA A 217 4.50 6.70 -5.94
CA ALA A 217 5.45 5.64 -6.29
C ALA A 217 6.30 5.30 -5.06
N PHE A 218 6.23 4.06 -4.58
CA PHE A 218 7.05 3.56 -3.48
C PHE A 218 8.06 2.55 -4.01
N VAL A 219 9.33 2.94 -4.03
CA VAL A 219 10.43 2.11 -4.52
C VAL A 219 10.86 1.16 -3.42
N LEU A 220 10.67 -0.15 -3.63
CA LEU A 220 11.10 -1.20 -2.71
C LEU A 220 12.60 -1.46 -2.82
N GLU A 221 13.08 -1.58 -4.07
CA GLU A 221 14.47 -1.85 -4.39
C GLU A 221 14.87 -1.16 -5.70
N GLY A 222 16.14 -0.77 -5.80
CA GLY A 222 16.69 -0.18 -7.02
C GLY A 222 16.44 1.32 -7.15
N SER A 223 16.25 1.80 -8.37
CA SER A 223 16.03 3.21 -8.67
C SER A 223 15.11 3.39 -9.86
N VAL A 224 14.36 4.50 -9.87
CA VAL A 224 13.46 4.88 -10.96
C VAL A 224 13.71 6.33 -11.35
N THR A 225 13.49 6.66 -12.61
CA THR A 225 13.41 8.04 -13.10
C THR A 225 12.00 8.26 -13.60
N ILE A 226 11.32 9.27 -13.07
CA ILE A 226 9.96 9.62 -13.44
C ILE A 226 9.98 10.89 -14.27
N ASP A 227 9.41 10.85 -15.48
CA ASP A 227 9.34 11.97 -16.45
C ASP A 227 10.71 12.65 -16.66
N GLY A 228 11.72 11.84 -16.94
CA GLY A 228 13.11 12.24 -17.14
C GLY A 228 13.33 13.20 -18.28
#